data_a45afd3d4bfd092193034b0f635dbe3f
#
_entry.id   a45afd3d4bfd092193034b0f635dbe3f
#
_cell.length_a   1.000
_cell.length_b   1.000
_cell.length_c   1.000
_cell.angle_alpha   90.00
_cell.angle_beta   90.00
_cell.angle_gamma   90.00
#
_symmetry.space_group_name_H-M   'P 1'
#
loop_
_entity.id
_entity.type
_entity.pdbx_description
1 polymer ?
#
loop_
_entity_poly.entity_id
_entity_poly.type
_entity_poly.pdbx_seq_one_letter_code
_entity_poly.pdbx_strand_id
1 'polypeptide(L)'
;MLSNRAEKWYAGMIKKAAHLGQLSDMPVYKIGAILVHKKGIIGMGYNKKKTHPLQRELNQYREEGRRDRSYLHAEVDCLTGVRDVPNGSILFIGRLDQTGHTGMSRPCQACMHAIRLKGIKEVVYNTPSGYAIELID
;
A
#
# COMPACT_ATOMS: atom_id res chain seq x y z
N MET A 1 7.53 -20.72 7.44
CA MET A 1 7.55 -20.89 5.95
C MET A 1 6.13 -21.00 5.43
N LEU A 2 5.82 -20.25 4.38
CA LEU A 2 4.51 -20.32 3.74
C LEU A 2 4.41 -21.56 2.85
N SER A 3 3.20 -22.14 2.75
CA SER A 3 2.93 -23.18 1.77
C SER A 3 2.98 -22.60 0.35
N ASN A 4 3.16 -23.44 -0.65
CA ASN A 4 3.12 -23.01 -2.06
C ASN A 4 1.80 -22.32 -2.40
N ARG A 5 0.70 -22.77 -1.82
CA ARG A 5 -0.62 -22.19 -2.03
C ARG A 5 -0.68 -20.77 -1.47
N ALA A 6 -0.15 -20.56 -0.25
CA ALA A 6 -0.12 -19.24 0.37
C ALA A 6 0.79 -18.29 -0.41
N GLU A 7 1.97 -18.74 -0.83
CA GLU A 7 2.87 -17.92 -1.62
C GLU A 7 2.25 -17.47 -2.94
N LYS A 8 1.54 -18.36 -3.63
CA LYS A 8 0.83 -18.01 -4.87
C LYS A 8 -0.25 -16.96 -4.61
N TRP A 9 -0.96 -17.08 -3.49
CA TRP A 9 -1.99 -16.14 -3.14
C TRP A 9 -1.41 -14.77 -2.84
N TYR A 10 -0.32 -14.70 -2.04
CA TYR A 10 0.36 -13.44 -1.74
C TYR A 10 0.87 -12.79 -3.02
N ALA A 11 1.55 -13.55 -3.86
CA ALA A 11 2.07 -13.05 -5.14
C ALA A 11 0.94 -12.54 -6.04
N GLY A 12 -0.18 -13.26 -6.09
CA GLY A 12 -1.35 -12.86 -6.87
C GLY A 12 -1.98 -11.56 -6.39
N MET A 13 -2.05 -11.37 -5.07
CA MET A 13 -2.61 -10.13 -4.49
C MET A 13 -1.68 -8.94 -4.74
N ILE A 14 -0.38 -9.13 -4.64
CA ILE A 14 0.61 -8.09 -4.98
C ILE A 14 0.46 -7.69 -6.45
N LYS A 15 0.29 -8.65 -7.33
CA LYS A 15 0.08 -8.39 -8.75
C LYS A 15 -1.19 -7.58 -9.00
N LYS A 16 -2.28 -7.92 -8.30
CA LYS A 16 -3.52 -7.15 -8.37
C LYS A 16 -3.32 -5.72 -7.90
N ALA A 17 -2.61 -5.52 -6.79
CA ALA A 17 -2.32 -4.19 -6.27
C ALA A 17 -1.49 -3.39 -7.29
N ALA A 18 -0.47 -4.00 -7.87
CA ALA A 18 0.37 -3.34 -8.88
C ALA A 18 -0.45 -2.94 -10.12
N HIS A 19 -1.35 -3.81 -10.56
CA HIS A 19 -2.23 -3.50 -11.70
C HIS A 19 -3.20 -2.36 -11.37
N LEU A 20 -3.76 -2.36 -10.16
CA LEU A 20 -4.62 -1.26 -9.71
C LEU A 20 -3.85 0.06 -9.76
N GLY A 21 -2.57 0.04 -9.39
CA GLY A 21 -1.71 1.21 -9.45
C GLY A 21 -1.58 1.83 -10.84
N GLN A 22 -1.82 1.05 -11.90
CA GLN A 22 -1.76 1.58 -13.26
C GLN A 22 -2.86 2.62 -13.54
N LEU A 23 -3.86 2.71 -12.69
CA LEU A 23 -4.89 3.76 -12.79
C LEU A 23 -4.39 5.11 -12.27
N SER A 24 -3.24 5.14 -11.61
CA SER A 24 -2.65 6.37 -11.08
C SER A 24 -2.31 7.35 -12.19
N ASP A 25 -2.55 8.63 -11.94
CA ASP A 25 -2.15 9.72 -12.83
C ASP A 25 -0.75 10.25 -12.51
N MET A 26 -0.04 9.62 -11.58
CA MET A 26 1.34 9.98 -11.27
C MET A 26 2.25 9.61 -12.44
N PRO A 27 3.25 10.46 -12.76
CA PRO A 27 4.06 10.25 -13.97
C PRO A 27 5.06 9.09 -13.88
N VAL A 28 5.55 8.77 -12.67
CA VAL A 28 6.64 7.79 -12.52
C VAL A 28 6.26 6.63 -11.60
N TYR A 29 5.89 6.93 -10.35
CA TYR A 29 5.60 5.91 -9.34
C TYR A 29 4.10 5.69 -9.25
N LYS A 30 3.63 4.61 -9.88
CA LYS A 30 2.22 4.22 -9.89
C LYS A 30 2.06 3.06 -8.93
N ILE A 31 1.39 3.32 -7.82
CA ILE A 31 1.27 2.39 -6.70
C ILE A 31 -0.19 2.10 -6.43
N GLY A 32 -0.51 0.82 -6.21
CA GLY A 32 -1.83 0.39 -5.79
C GLY A 32 -1.77 -0.25 -4.41
N ALA A 33 -2.87 -0.17 -3.69
CA ALA A 33 -3.03 -0.78 -2.37
C ALA A 33 -4.38 -1.49 -2.28
N ILE A 34 -4.37 -2.70 -1.73
CA ILE A 34 -5.58 -3.52 -1.58
C ILE A 34 -5.60 -4.02 -0.14
N LEU A 35 -6.71 -3.77 0.57
CA LEU A 35 -6.92 -4.28 1.91
C LEU A 35 -7.81 -5.51 1.84
N VAL A 36 -7.35 -6.60 2.45
CA VAL A 36 -8.00 -7.91 2.37
C VAL A 36 -8.31 -8.43 3.77
N HIS A 37 -9.52 -8.97 3.95
CA HIS A 37 -9.91 -9.68 5.16
C HIS A 37 -10.55 -11.01 4.76
N LYS A 38 -10.01 -12.11 5.28
CA LYS A 38 -10.52 -13.46 4.97
C LYS A 38 -10.66 -13.71 3.46
N LYS A 39 -9.63 -13.32 2.69
CA LYS A 39 -9.57 -13.44 1.23
C LYS A 39 -10.56 -12.57 0.46
N GLY A 40 -11.33 -11.72 1.15
CA GLY A 40 -12.21 -10.75 0.51
C GLY A 40 -11.57 -9.38 0.48
N ILE A 41 -11.68 -8.68 -0.64
CA ILE A 41 -11.18 -7.31 -0.76
C ILE A 41 -12.17 -6.37 -0.10
N ILE A 42 -11.71 -5.59 0.88
CA ILE A 42 -12.54 -4.64 1.62
C ILE A 42 -12.15 -3.19 1.37
N GLY A 43 -11.03 -2.93 0.72
CA GLY A 43 -10.60 -1.59 0.36
C GLY A 43 -9.60 -1.62 -0.77
N MET A 44 -9.61 -0.57 -1.59
CA MET A 44 -8.69 -0.42 -2.70
C MET A 44 -8.33 1.04 -2.86
N GLY A 45 -7.11 1.32 -3.29
CA GLY A 45 -6.67 2.68 -3.56
C GLY A 45 -5.44 2.69 -4.46
N TYR A 46 -5.18 3.85 -5.05
CA TYR A 46 -3.98 4.08 -5.82
C TYR A 46 -3.55 5.53 -5.64
N ASN A 47 -2.27 5.80 -5.82
CA ASN A 47 -1.77 7.15 -5.60
C ASN A 47 -2.27 8.11 -6.68
N LYS A 48 -2.49 9.37 -6.28
CA LYS A 48 -3.09 10.38 -7.14
C LYS A 48 -2.31 11.69 -7.07
N LYS A 49 -2.21 12.35 -8.21
CA LYS A 49 -1.56 13.66 -8.30
C LYS A 49 -2.54 14.75 -7.85
N LYS A 50 -3.01 14.63 -6.62
CA LYS A 50 -3.86 15.63 -5.98
C LYS A 50 -3.53 15.66 -4.50
N THR A 51 -3.66 16.82 -3.87
CA THR A 51 -3.45 16.94 -2.42
C THR A 51 -4.66 16.42 -1.67
N HIS A 52 -4.42 15.94 -0.45
CA HIS A 52 -5.48 15.45 0.42
C HIS A 52 -5.18 15.92 1.85
N PRO A 53 -6.17 16.46 2.59
CA PRO A 53 -5.94 16.96 3.95
C PRO A 53 -5.35 15.92 4.88
N LEU A 54 -5.83 14.69 4.85
CA LEU A 54 -5.30 13.62 5.69
C LEU A 54 -3.84 13.31 5.34
N GLN A 55 -3.51 13.26 4.05
CA GLN A 55 -2.13 13.02 3.62
C GLN A 55 -1.21 14.12 4.12
N ARG A 56 -1.67 15.37 4.05
CA ARG A 56 -0.91 16.53 4.56
C ARG A 56 -0.65 16.38 6.05
N GLU A 57 -1.65 16.01 6.81
CA GLU A 57 -1.54 15.81 8.25
C GLU A 57 -0.57 14.66 8.57
N LEU A 58 -0.66 13.55 7.87
CA LEU A 58 0.21 12.40 8.07
C LEU A 58 1.66 12.68 7.69
N ASN A 59 1.90 13.61 6.79
CA ASN A 59 3.25 13.92 6.33
C ASN A 59 4.15 14.48 7.42
N GLN A 60 3.61 14.90 8.58
CA GLN A 60 4.44 15.27 9.71
C GLN A 60 5.35 14.11 10.19
N TYR A 61 4.97 12.87 9.87
CA TYR A 61 5.73 11.66 10.22
C TYR A 61 6.73 11.25 9.15
N ARG A 62 6.82 12.00 8.05
CA ARG A 62 7.78 11.71 6.97
C ARG A 62 9.16 12.28 7.31
N GLU A 63 10.15 11.77 6.58
CA GLU A 63 11.50 12.29 6.65
C GLU A 63 11.52 13.77 6.33
N GLU A 64 12.45 14.50 6.96
CA GLU A 64 12.66 15.91 6.69
C GLU A 64 12.92 16.17 5.21
N GLY A 65 12.37 17.25 4.69
CA GLY A 65 12.49 17.63 3.29
C GLY A 65 11.39 17.05 2.40
N ARG A 66 10.54 16.17 2.94
CA ARG A 66 9.43 15.59 2.17
C ARG A 66 8.07 15.88 2.79
N ARG A 67 8.02 16.66 3.85
CA ARG A 67 6.78 16.95 4.59
C ARG A 67 5.80 17.83 3.83
N ASP A 68 6.28 18.60 2.88
CA ASP A 68 5.48 19.51 2.07
C ASP A 68 4.79 18.81 0.90
N ARG A 69 5.19 17.58 0.57
CA ARG A 69 4.60 16.81 -0.52
C ARG A 69 3.35 16.10 -0.04
N SER A 70 2.20 16.62 -0.43
CA SER A 70 0.91 16.15 0.08
C SER A 70 0.04 15.45 -0.98
N TYR A 71 0.65 14.93 -2.04
CA TYR A 71 -0.07 14.09 -2.98
C TYR A 71 -0.53 12.81 -2.29
N LEU A 72 -1.73 12.38 -2.63
CA LEU A 72 -2.36 11.24 -1.97
C LEU A 72 -1.63 9.92 -2.29
N HIS A 73 -1.19 9.22 -1.25
CA HIS A 73 -0.56 7.92 -1.39
C HIS A 73 -1.63 6.82 -1.52
N ALA A 74 -1.26 5.72 -2.16
CA ALA A 74 -2.15 4.58 -2.38
C ALA A 74 -2.71 4.02 -1.08
N GLU A 75 -1.86 3.88 -0.07
CA GLU A 75 -2.24 3.34 1.23
C GLU A 75 -3.28 4.22 1.91
N VAL A 76 -3.05 5.53 1.92
CA VAL A 76 -4.01 6.48 2.50
C VAL A 76 -5.33 6.47 1.74
N ASP A 77 -5.27 6.44 0.41
CA ASP A 77 -6.48 6.34 -0.42
C ASP A 77 -7.28 5.07 -0.09
N CYS A 78 -6.59 3.95 0.02
CA CYS A 78 -7.21 2.67 0.39
C CYS A 78 -7.88 2.73 1.76
N LEU A 79 -7.16 3.24 2.76
CA LEU A 79 -7.61 3.23 4.15
C LEU A 79 -8.74 4.23 4.43
N THR A 80 -8.79 5.36 3.71
CA THR A 80 -9.87 6.33 3.89
C THR A 80 -11.23 5.76 3.48
N GLY A 81 -11.26 4.77 2.61
CA GLY A 81 -12.48 4.10 2.20
C GLY A 81 -12.98 3.05 3.17
N VAL A 82 -12.22 2.72 4.22
CA VAL A 82 -12.57 1.67 5.16
C VAL A 82 -12.67 2.26 6.56
N ARG A 83 -13.90 2.29 7.11
CA ARG A 83 -14.13 2.87 8.45
C ARG A 83 -13.53 2.01 9.55
N ASP A 84 -13.93 0.75 9.60
CA ASP A 84 -13.50 -0.20 10.62
C ASP A 84 -12.75 -1.35 9.95
N VAL A 85 -11.48 -1.51 10.33
CA VAL A 85 -10.64 -2.57 9.77
C VAL A 85 -10.73 -3.80 10.68
N PRO A 86 -11.26 -4.92 10.19
CA PRO A 86 -11.34 -6.14 11.01
C PRO A 86 -9.95 -6.67 11.38
N ASN A 87 -9.85 -7.29 12.56
CA ASN A 87 -8.62 -7.96 12.97
C ASN A 87 -8.25 -9.04 11.95
N GLY A 88 -6.97 -9.16 11.66
CA GLY A 88 -6.48 -10.13 10.68
C GLY A 88 -6.50 -9.64 9.24
N SER A 89 -6.79 -8.35 9.02
CA SER A 89 -6.72 -7.75 7.69
C SER A 89 -5.26 -7.61 7.26
N ILE A 90 -5.03 -7.79 5.96
CA ILE A 90 -3.71 -7.69 5.34
C ILE A 90 -3.75 -6.58 4.29
N LEU A 91 -2.78 -5.69 4.33
CA LEU A 91 -2.65 -4.64 3.33
C LEU A 91 -1.58 -5.04 2.31
N PHE A 92 -1.98 -5.15 1.06
CA PHE A 92 -1.08 -5.44 -0.05
C PHE A 92 -0.79 -4.16 -0.81
N ILE A 93 0.49 -3.89 -1.07
CA ILE A 93 0.93 -2.70 -1.78
C ILE A 93 1.82 -3.13 -2.92
N GLY A 94 1.47 -2.73 -4.13
CA GLY A 94 2.20 -3.12 -5.31
C GLY A 94 2.49 -1.97 -6.25
N ARG A 95 3.60 -2.09 -6.96
CA ARG A 95 3.92 -1.16 -8.04
C ARG A 95 4.71 -1.87 -9.11
N LEU A 96 4.54 -1.40 -10.34
CA LEU A 96 5.39 -1.74 -11.46
C LEU A 96 6.18 -0.49 -11.85
N ASP A 97 7.41 -0.67 -12.29
CA ASP A 97 8.17 0.44 -12.86
C ASP A 97 7.72 0.71 -14.31
N GLN A 98 8.35 1.67 -14.97
CA GLN A 98 7.99 2.06 -16.34
C GLN A 98 8.17 0.93 -17.36
N THR A 99 9.00 -0.07 -17.04
CA THR A 99 9.25 -1.22 -17.92
C THR A 99 8.39 -2.43 -17.57
N GLY A 100 7.52 -2.32 -16.56
CA GLY A 100 6.66 -3.41 -16.11
C GLY A 100 7.30 -4.34 -15.09
N HIS A 101 8.51 -4.02 -14.62
CA HIS A 101 9.17 -4.79 -13.57
C HIS A 101 8.73 -4.31 -12.18
N THR A 102 8.80 -5.22 -11.20
CA THR A 102 8.47 -4.88 -9.81
C THR A 102 9.55 -4.00 -9.20
N GLY A 103 9.12 -3.03 -8.40
CA GLY A 103 10.02 -2.17 -7.64
C GLY A 103 9.74 -2.29 -6.15
N MET A 104 10.41 -1.46 -5.35
CA MET A 104 10.17 -1.40 -3.91
C MET A 104 8.90 -0.61 -3.63
N SER A 105 7.93 -1.21 -2.93
CA SER A 105 6.68 -0.54 -2.57
C SER A 105 6.43 -0.50 -1.06
N ARG A 106 7.49 -0.59 -0.24
CA ARG A 106 7.35 -0.47 1.21
C ARG A 106 6.75 0.89 1.56
N PRO A 107 5.72 0.94 2.45
CA PRO A 107 5.10 2.20 2.85
C PRO A 107 6.10 3.19 3.46
N CYS A 108 5.91 4.47 3.20
CA CYS A 108 6.69 5.52 3.87
C CYS A 108 6.27 5.64 5.34
N GLN A 109 7.00 6.45 6.11
CA GLN A 109 6.71 6.64 7.53
C GLN A 109 5.29 7.16 7.79
N ALA A 110 4.81 8.07 6.96
CA ALA A 110 3.44 8.59 7.07
C ALA A 110 2.40 7.49 6.88
N CYS A 111 2.57 6.65 5.85
CA CYS A 111 1.66 5.55 5.59
C CYS A 111 1.74 4.48 6.67
N MET A 112 2.94 4.19 7.19
CA MET A 112 3.10 3.25 8.30
C MET A 112 2.35 3.73 9.54
N HIS A 113 2.37 5.04 9.81
CA HIS A 113 1.61 5.60 10.92
C HIS A 113 0.11 5.39 10.72
N ALA A 114 -0.40 5.67 9.53
CA ALA A 114 -1.82 5.43 9.20
C ALA A 114 -2.20 3.96 9.34
N ILE A 115 -1.34 3.06 8.89
CA ILE A 115 -1.53 1.61 8.99
C ILE A 115 -1.65 1.19 10.45
N ARG A 116 -0.77 1.70 11.32
CA ARG A 116 -0.82 1.42 12.77
C ARG A 116 -2.11 1.93 13.39
N LEU A 117 -2.52 3.15 13.05
CA LEU A 117 -3.76 3.73 13.57
C LEU A 117 -4.99 2.91 13.21
N LYS A 118 -4.98 2.25 12.06
CA LYS A 118 -6.08 1.39 11.62
C LYS A 118 -6.02 -0.02 12.24
N GLY A 119 -4.97 -0.33 12.99
CA GLY A 119 -4.82 -1.63 13.64
C GLY A 119 -4.43 -2.77 12.71
N ILE A 120 -3.89 -2.44 11.54
CA ILE A 120 -3.41 -3.45 10.59
C ILE A 120 -2.08 -4.00 11.10
N LYS A 121 -1.97 -5.33 11.17
CA LYS A 121 -0.80 -6.02 11.73
C LYS A 121 0.10 -6.66 10.68
N GLU A 122 -0.35 -6.77 9.45
CA GLU A 122 0.41 -7.40 8.40
C GLU A 122 0.34 -6.57 7.12
N VAL A 123 1.51 -6.26 6.57
CA VAL A 123 1.65 -5.52 5.32
C VAL A 123 2.51 -6.34 4.38
N VAL A 124 2.08 -6.46 3.14
CA VAL A 124 2.81 -7.21 2.10
C VAL A 124 3.07 -6.24 0.95
N TYR A 125 4.32 -6.14 0.54
CA TYR A 125 4.70 -5.20 -0.52
C TYR A 125 5.72 -5.83 -1.45
N ASN A 126 5.78 -5.37 -2.69
CA ASN A 126 6.75 -5.92 -3.61
C ASN A 126 8.13 -5.30 -3.45
N THR A 127 9.12 -6.12 -3.73
CA THR A 127 10.55 -5.77 -3.72
C THR A 127 11.13 -6.09 -5.10
N PRO A 128 12.35 -5.65 -5.41
CA PRO A 128 12.98 -6.02 -6.68
C PRO A 128 13.10 -7.53 -6.92
N SER A 129 13.14 -8.33 -5.86
CA SER A 129 13.30 -9.79 -5.97
C SER A 129 12.00 -10.57 -5.72
N GLY A 130 10.88 -9.89 -5.53
CA GLY A 130 9.60 -10.56 -5.26
C GLY A 130 8.71 -9.74 -4.35
N TYR A 131 8.40 -10.27 -3.16
CA TYR A 131 7.63 -9.53 -2.15
C TYR A 131 8.18 -9.80 -0.75
N ALA A 132 7.84 -8.92 0.17
CA ALA A 132 8.16 -9.06 1.59
C ALA A 132 6.89 -8.96 2.42
N ILE A 133 6.88 -9.68 3.53
CA ILE A 133 5.80 -9.61 4.54
C ILE A 133 6.38 -8.93 5.76
N GLU A 134 5.74 -7.87 6.20
CA GLU A 134 6.18 -7.15 7.39
C GLU A 134 5.07 -7.15 8.42
N LEU A 135 5.40 -7.59 9.64
CA LEU A 135 4.46 -7.58 10.76
C LEU A 135 4.58 -6.22 11.47
N ILE A 136 3.44 -5.62 11.76
CA ILE A 136 3.36 -4.27 12.34
C ILE A 136 3.00 -4.38 13.83
N ASP A 137 3.77 -3.72 14.65
CA ASP A 137 3.55 -3.68 16.11
C ASP A 137 2.31 -2.86 16.50
#